data_b8e1d4f2070501404eac73d0e6868eba
#
_entry.id   b8e1d4f2070501404eac73d0e6868eba
#
_cell.length_a   1.000
_cell.length_b   1.000
_cell.length_c   1.000
_cell.angle_alpha   90.00
_cell.angle_beta   90.00
_cell.angle_gamma   90.00
#
_symmetry.space_group_name_H-M   'P 1'
#
loop_
_entity.id
_entity.type
_entity.pdbx_description
1 polymer ?
#
loop_
_entity_poly.entity_id
_entity_poly.type
_entity_poly.pdbx_seq_one_letter_code
_entity_poly.pdbx_strand_id
1 'polypeptide(L)'
;MQARYETNPNWSRSAGQIPIALHWSPQFSLEIKRGKKPILFLGGTHGDEPEGVWLAEDTLRWLNQKLVQEELPKHPWALITCFNPDGIALNQRVNSRGVDLNRNFPEANWSEYHTAPRYYPGPKPCSESEVASLVQLIKDIQPQLIVHCHSWKPCIVLTGDRGDNCAEYLAKSSGYEFQKDIGYPTPGSLGEYGWKTCSIPVICVEVEEKIERTKIPGLFRRGIEELFQNGVT
;
A
#
# COMPACT_ATOMS: atom_id res chain seq x y z
N MET A 1 -0.88 13.21 -21.38
CA MET A 1 -2.02 12.26 -21.47
C MET A 1 -2.98 12.60 -20.35
N GLN A 2 -4.26 12.83 -20.64
CA GLN A 2 -5.24 13.17 -19.61
C GLN A 2 -5.54 11.94 -18.75
N ALA A 3 -5.69 12.12 -17.42
CA ALA A 3 -6.06 11.03 -16.52
C ALA A 3 -7.47 10.53 -16.84
N ARG A 4 -7.62 9.20 -16.88
CA ARG A 4 -8.90 8.51 -17.09
C ARG A 4 -9.45 7.89 -15.80
N TYR A 5 -8.67 7.93 -14.71
CA TYR A 5 -9.08 7.56 -13.37
C TYR A 5 -9.64 8.79 -12.63
N GLU A 6 -10.38 8.53 -11.58
CA GLU A 6 -10.89 9.57 -10.69
C GLU A 6 -9.86 9.84 -9.57
N THR A 7 -9.89 11.07 -9.02
CA THR A 7 -8.96 11.44 -7.94
C THR A 7 -9.59 12.45 -6.97
N ASN A 8 -9.27 12.27 -5.68
CA ASN A 8 -9.43 13.29 -4.65
C ASN A 8 -8.02 13.73 -4.20
N PRO A 9 -7.52 14.88 -4.63
CA PRO A 9 -6.16 15.33 -4.30
C PRO A 9 -6.01 15.74 -2.82
N ASN A 10 -7.10 15.90 -2.10
CA ASN A 10 -7.17 16.26 -0.69
C ASN A 10 -7.98 15.22 0.11
N TRP A 11 -7.84 13.93 -0.23
CA TRP A 11 -8.54 12.85 0.46
C TRP A 11 -8.22 12.83 1.96
N SER A 12 -6.96 13.06 2.31
CA SER A 12 -6.48 13.20 3.67
C SER A 12 -5.36 14.24 3.74
N ARG A 13 -4.88 14.49 4.95
CA ARG A 13 -3.70 15.32 5.20
C ARG A 13 -2.78 14.59 6.16
N SER A 14 -1.47 14.75 5.93
CA SER A 14 -0.45 14.29 6.87
C SER A 14 -0.50 15.08 8.17
N ALA A 15 0.23 14.62 9.19
CA ALA A 15 0.42 15.34 10.44
C ALA A 15 0.97 16.76 10.21
N GLY A 16 1.85 16.94 9.20
CA GLY A 16 2.39 18.24 8.77
C GLY A 16 1.48 19.02 7.79
N GLN A 17 0.22 18.57 7.62
CA GLN A 17 -0.79 19.20 6.78
C GLN A 17 -0.53 19.14 5.27
N ILE A 18 0.37 18.28 4.80
CA ILE A 18 0.57 18.03 3.37
C ILE A 18 -0.60 17.19 2.85
N PRO A 19 -1.23 17.55 1.71
CA PRO A 19 -2.30 16.76 1.13
C PRO A 19 -1.85 15.36 0.72
N ILE A 20 -2.73 14.38 0.95
CA ILE A 20 -2.58 13.00 0.49
C ILE A 20 -3.68 12.74 -0.54
N ALA A 21 -3.29 12.35 -1.75
CA ALA A 21 -4.22 12.05 -2.83
C ALA A 21 -4.66 10.59 -2.80
N LEU A 22 -5.95 10.37 -3.08
CA LEU A 22 -6.52 9.05 -3.35
C LEU A 22 -6.98 9.01 -4.81
N HIS A 23 -6.60 7.97 -5.51
CA HIS A 23 -6.99 7.69 -6.90
C HIS A 23 -7.81 6.41 -6.96
N TRP A 24 -8.78 6.31 -7.88
CA TRP A 24 -9.57 5.10 -8.05
C TRP A 24 -10.07 4.90 -9.47
N SER A 25 -10.44 3.66 -9.78
CA SER A 25 -10.94 3.26 -11.10
C SER A 25 -12.24 3.99 -11.45
N PRO A 26 -12.53 4.22 -12.74
CA PRO A 26 -13.83 4.73 -13.18
C PRO A 26 -14.97 3.82 -12.70
N GLN A 27 -16.14 4.41 -12.41
CA GLN A 27 -17.32 3.68 -11.92
C GLN A 27 -17.11 2.93 -10.59
N PHE A 28 -16.04 3.24 -9.82
CA PHE A 28 -15.70 2.59 -8.57
C PHE A 28 -16.89 2.42 -7.62
N SER A 29 -17.62 3.50 -7.34
CA SER A 29 -18.79 3.47 -6.44
C SER A 29 -19.90 2.55 -6.94
N LEU A 30 -20.11 2.45 -8.27
CA LEU A 30 -21.08 1.56 -8.86
C LEU A 30 -20.67 0.09 -8.73
N GLU A 31 -19.38 -0.20 -8.94
CA GLU A 31 -18.84 -1.55 -8.83
C GLU A 31 -18.87 -2.06 -7.39
N ILE A 32 -18.52 -1.20 -6.42
CA ILE A 32 -18.64 -1.53 -4.98
C ILE A 32 -20.12 -1.83 -4.62
N LYS A 33 -21.06 -1.01 -5.06
CA LYS A 33 -22.51 -1.27 -4.85
C LYS A 33 -22.98 -2.58 -5.46
N ARG A 34 -22.33 -3.07 -6.51
CA ARG A 34 -22.58 -4.38 -7.13
C ARG A 34 -21.87 -5.53 -6.41
N GLY A 35 -21.23 -5.27 -5.28
CA GLY A 35 -20.54 -6.28 -4.45
C GLY A 35 -19.13 -6.63 -4.91
N LYS A 36 -18.55 -5.92 -5.88
CA LYS A 36 -17.15 -6.10 -6.24
C LYS A 36 -16.26 -5.51 -5.15
N LYS A 37 -15.24 -6.25 -4.75
CA LYS A 37 -14.25 -5.79 -3.78
C LYS A 37 -13.01 -5.26 -4.50
N PRO A 38 -12.54 -4.03 -4.17
CA PRO A 38 -11.39 -3.46 -4.85
C PRO A 38 -10.06 -4.05 -4.37
N ILE A 39 -9.01 -3.78 -5.14
CA ILE A 39 -7.63 -3.90 -4.69
C ILE A 39 -7.22 -2.51 -4.20
N LEU A 40 -6.69 -2.44 -2.97
CA LEU A 40 -6.11 -1.22 -2.40
C LEU A 40 -4.59 -1.30 -2.53
N PHE A 41 -4.01 -0.33 -3.21
CA PHE A 41 -2.56 -0.26 -3.46
C PHE A 41 -1.99 1.03 -2.88
N LEU A 42 -0.90 0.95 -2.10
CA LEU A 42 -0.30 2.15 -1.54
C LEU A 42 1.23 2.08 -1.49
N GLY A 43 1.87 3.24 -1.69
CA GLY A 43 3.30 3.44 -1.51
C GLY A 43 3.61 4.54 -0.50
N GLY A 44 4.88 4.65 -0.13
CA GLY A 44 5.38 5.76 0.67
C GLY A 44 4.87 5.78 2.11
N THR A 45 4.74 4.63 2.76
CA THR A 45 4.45 4.54 4.19
C THR A 45 5.62 5.06 5.03
N HIS A 46 6.84 4.79 4.58
CA HIS A 46 8.06 5.32 5.18
C HIS A 46 8.74 6.29 4.22
N GLY A 47 9.20 7.43 4.73
CA GLY A 47 9.73 8.48 3.89
C GLY A 47 11.18 8.29 3.47
N ASP A 48 11.93 7.39 4.13
CA ASP A 48 13.26 6.97 3.73
C ASP A 48 13.26 5.80 2.72
N GLU A 49 12.07 5.41 2.22
CA GLU A 49 11.82 4.32 1.28
C GLU A 49 11.15 4.84 -0.02
N PRO A 50 11.82 5.69 -0.83
CA PRO A 50 11.22 6.30 -2.01
C PRO A 50 10.85 5.30 -3.10
N GLU A 51 11.45 4.10 -3.11
CA GLU A 51 11.17 3.02 -4.05
C GLU A 51 9.71 2.56 -3.98
N GLY A 52 9.13 2.54 -2.78
CA GLY A 52 7.71 2.26 -2.58
C GLY A 52 6.79 3.28 -3.25
N VAL A 53 7.17 4.57 -3.21
CA VAL A 53 6.46 5.63 -3.95
C VAL A 53 6.59 5.42 -5.45
N TRP A 54 7.81 5.15 -5.94
CA TRP A 54 8.05 4.96 -7.38
C TRP A 54 7.27 3.78 -7.95
N LEU A 55 7.17 2.67 -7.21
CA LEU A 55 6.36 1.53 -7.62
C LEU A 55 4.87 1.87 -7.68
N ALA A 56 4.35 2.59 -6.69
CA ALA A 56 2.95 3.01 -6.68
C ALA A 56 2.65 4.03 -7.81
N GLU A 57 3.54 4.98 -8.07
CA GLU A 57 3.41 5.92 -9.20
C GLU A 57 3.47 5.21 -10.56
N ASP A 58 4.36 4.22 -10.72
CA ASP A 58 4.43 3.44 -11.95
C ASP A 58 3.17 2.60 -12.15
N THR A 59 2.66 2.00 -11.08
CA THR A 59 1.39 1.27 -11.09
C THR A 59 0.24 2.18 -11.53
N LEU A 60 0.12 3.39 -10.96
CA LEU A 60 -0.91 4.35 -11.34
C LEU A 60 -0.78 4.78 -12.81
N ARG A 61 0.44 5.01 -13.28
CA ARG A 61 0.71 5.36 -14.69
C ARG A 61 0.29 4.23 -15.63
N TRP A 62 0.61 3.01 -15.29
CA TRP A 62 0.20 1.82 -16.06
C TRP A 62 -1.33 1.65 -16.07
N LEU A 63 -1.99 1.76 -14.91
CA LEU A 63 -3.46 1.71 -14.84
C LEU A 63 -4.10 2.76 -15.74
N ASN A 64 -3.57 4.00 -15.75
CA ASN A 64 -4.05 5.05 -16.64
C ASN A 64 -3.84 4.70 -18.13
N GLN A 65 -2.72 4.09 -18.49
CA GLN A 65 -2.46 3.64 -19.86
C GLN A 65 -3.49 2.59 -20.31
N LYS A 66 -3.80 1.61 -19.44
CA LYS A 66 -4.84 0.60 -19.70
C LYS A 66 -6.22 1.23 -19.88
N LEU A 67 -6.59 2.20 -19.04
CA LEU A 67 -7.85 2.94 -19.17
C LEU A 67 -7.93 3.71 -20.50
N VAL A 68 -6.82 4.30 -20.95
CA VAL A 68 -6.76 5.00 -22.26
C VAL A 68 -6.90 4.05 -23.43
N GLN A 69 -6.40 2.82 -23.29
CA GLN A 69 -6.51 1.74 -24.27
C GLN A 69 -7.86 1.00 -24.21
N GLU A 70 -8.75 1.39 -23.28
CA GLU A 70 -10.02 0.70 -23.01
C GLU A 70 -9.85 -0.74 -22.52
N GLU A 71 -8.65 -1.10 -22.04
CA GLU A 71 -8.30 -2.38 -21.43
C GLU A 71 -8.48 -2.29 -19.92
N LEU A 72 -9.72 -2.44 -19.44
CA LEU A 72 -10.01 -2.26 -18.01
C LEU A 72 -9.50 -3.43 -17.17
N PRO A 73 -8.88 -3.18 -16.01
CA PRO A 73 -8.69 -4.20 -14.99
C PRO A 73 -10.03 -4.83 -14.61
N LYS A 74 -10.04 -6.14 -14.34
CA LYS A 74 -11.30 -6.84 -13.97
C LYS A 74 -11.81 -6.44 -12.58
N HIS A 75 -10.91 -5.98 -11.72
CA HIS A 75 -11.24 -5.56 -10.36
C HIS A 75 -11.18 -4.04 -10.24
N PRO A 76 -12.14 -3.42 -9.52
CA PRO A 76 -12.00 -2.01 -9.14
C PRO A 76 -10.76 -1.84 -8.26
N TRP A 77 -10.21 -0.64 -8.25
CA TRP A 77 -9.02 -0.35 -7.49
C TRP A 77 -9.05 1.03 -6.85
N ALA A 78 -8.37 1.16 -5.72
CA ALA A 78 -8.03 2.41 -5.08
C ALA A 78 -6.51 2.46 -4.87
N LEU A 79 -5.89 3.63 -5.03
CA LEU A 79 -4.44 3.76 -4.99
C LEU A 79 -4.00 5.07 -4.33
N ILE A 80 -3.01 4.97 -3.44
CA ILE A 80 -2.32 6.09 -2.79
C ILE A 80 -0.85 6.00 -3.19
N THR A 81 -0.32 7.02 -3.88
CA THR A 81 1.08 7.00 -4.33
C THR A 81 2.07 7.33 -3.22
N CYS A 82 1.68 8.21 -2.29
CA CYS A 82 2.52 8.64 -1.17
C CYS A 82 1.65 8.81 0.09
N PHE A 83 1.78 7.86 1.02
CA PHE A 83 0.99 7.85 2.24
C PHE A 83 1.58 8.73 3.36
N ASN A 84 2.91 8.88 3.38
CA ASN A 84 3.66 9.69 4.34
C ASN A 84 4.44 10.83 3.64
N PRO A 85 3.77 11.86 3.11
CA PRO A 85 4.46 12.94 2.41
C PRO A 85 5.38 13.75 3.33
N ASP A 86 5.12 13.80 4.65
CA ASP A 86 6.01 14.42 5.63
C ASP A 86 7.35 13.71 5.67
N GLY A 87 7.33 12.38 5.80
CA GLY A 87 8.53 11.56 5.85
C GLY A 87 9.35 11.65 4.56
N ILE A 88 8.69 11.65 3.39
CA ILE A 88 9.36 11.85 2.09
C ILE A 88 10.04 13.22 2.04
N ALA A 89 9.35 14.30 2.45
CA ALA A 89 9.92 15.64 2.44
C ALA A 89 11.13 15.79 3.38
N LEU A 90 11.14 15.03 4.47
CA LEU A 90 12.20 15.07 5.50
C LEU A 90 13.24 13.95 5.33
N ASN A 91 13.07 13.07 4.35
CA ASN A 91 13.88 11.87 4.12
C ASN A 91 14.07 11.04 5.40
N GLN A 92 12.95 10.74 6.06
CA GLN A 92 12.91 9.98 7.30
C GLN A 92 11.78 8.95 7.30
N ARG A 93 11.96 7.84 8.01
CA ARG A 93 10.96 6.76 8.10
C ARG A 93 9.60 7.26 8.61
N VAL A 94 9.63 8.04 9.65
CA VAL A 94 8.46 8.50 10.42
C VAL A 94 7.80 9.73 9.79
N ASN A 95 6.59 10.07 10.21
CA ASN A 95 5.94 11.33 9.82
C ASN A 95 6.53 12.55 10.55
N SER A 96 5.98 13.76 10.36
CA SER A 96 6.46 15.01 11.00
C SER A 96 6.33 15.00 12.54
N ARG A 97 5.55 14.09 13.11
CA ARG A 97 5.41 13.92 14.57
C ARG A 97 6.33 12.83 15.12
N GLY A 98 7.20 12.26 14.30
CA GLY A 98 8.11 11.20 14.69
C GLY A 98 7.44 9.83 14.82
N VAL A 99 6.25 9.63 14.28
CA VAL A 99 5.50 8.37 14.38
C VAL A 99 5.76 7.48 13.16
N ASP A 100 6.10 6.20 13.41
CA ASP A 100 6.11 5.15 12.40
C ASP A 100 4.66 4.76 12.07
N LEU A 101 4.17 5.18 10.90
CA LEU A 101 2.80 4.92 10.48
C LEU A 101 2.48 3.42 10.38
N ASN A 102 3.50 2.59 10.07
CA ASN A 102 3.35 1.12 10.03
C ASN A 102 3.52 0.45 11.41
N ARG A 103 3.35 1.21 12.49
CA ARG A 103 3.23 0.77 13.88
C ARG A 103 2.01 1.40 14.58
N ASN A 104 1.25 2.25 13.88
CA ASN A 104 0.17 3.03 14.47
C ASN A 104 -1.24 2.48 14.20
N PHE A 105 -1.38 1.34 13.50
CA PHE A 105 -2.69 0.74 13.21
C PHE A 105 -3.34 0.17 14.48
N PRO A 106 -4.69 0.24 14.59
CA PRO A 106 -5.44 -0.23 15.77
C PRO A 106 -5.61 -1.76 15.75
N GLU A 107 -4.51 -2.45 15.93
CA GLU A 107 -4.42 -3.91 16.04
C GLU A 107 -4.29 -4.31 17.51
N ALA A 108 -4.82 -5.50 17.87
CA ALA A 108 -4.80 -6.01 19.26
C ALA A 108 -3.39 -6.14 19.86
N ASN A 109 -2.38 -6.35 19.01
CA ASN A 109 -0.98 -6.45 19.41
C ASN A 109 -0.25 -5.10 19.41
N TRP A 110 -0.94 -3.98 19.18
CA TRP A 110 -0.32 -2.67 19.26
C TRP A 110 0.32 -2.47 20.65
N SER A 111 1.51 -1.89 20.67
CA SER A 111 2.26 -1.64 21.89
C SER A 111 2.97 -0.29 21.80
N GLU A 112 3.01 0.45 22.89
CA GLU A 112 3.80 1.67 23.01
C GLU A 112 5.31 1.39 23.08
N TYR A 113 5.68 0.15 23.38
CA TYR A 113 7.09 -0.26 23.43
C TYR A 113 7.70 -0.26 22.03
N HIS A 114 8.86 0.36 21.92
CA HIS A 114 9.65 0.41 20.69
C HIS A 114 11.15 0.38 21.01
N THR A 115 11.93 -0.24 20.13
CA THR A 115 13.37 -0.46 20.35
C THR A 115 14.25 0.73 19.94
N ALA A 116 13.72 1.64 19.12
CA ALA A 116 14.41 2.84 18.66
C ALA A 116 13.40 3.93 18.26
N PRO A 117 13.76 5.23 18.31
CA PRO A 117 12.86 6.33 17.96
C PRO A 117 12.20 6.20 16.59
N ARG A 118 12.92 5.63 15.60
CA ARG A 118 12.38 5.40 14.26
C ARG A 118 11.21 4.40 14.20
N TYR A 119 10.93 3.67 15.27
CA TYR A 119 9.82 2.71 15.40
C TYR A 119 8.76 3.18 16.38
N TYR A 120 8.77 4.46 16.74
CA TYR A 120 7.78 5.02 17.68
C TYR A 120 6.36 4.85 17.14
N PRO A 121 5.47 4.13 17.83
CA PRO A 121 4.14 3.76 17.33
C PRO A 121 3.09 4.85 17.54
N GLY A 122 3.48 6.02 18.04
CA GLY A 122 2.57 7.09 18.45
C GLY A 122 2.06 6.93 19.89
N PRO A 123 1.32 7.93 20.42
CA PRO A 123 0.84 7.93 21.81
C PRO A 123 -0.33 6.97 22.05
N LYS A 124 -0.99 6.50 20.98
CA LYS A 124 -2.08 5.51 21.01
C LYS A 124 -2.29 4.95 19.60
N PRO A 125 -2.96 3.81 19.47
CA PRO A 125 -3.35 3.30 18.16
C PRO A 125 -4.17 4.33 17.40
N CYS A 126 -3.96 4.42 16.09
CA CYS A 126 -4.70 5.33 15.21
C CYS A 126 -4.64 6.81 15.65
N SER A 127 -3.49 7.22 16.22
CA SER A 127 -3.27 8.63 16.63
C SER A 127 -3.00 9.56 15.44
N GLU A 128 -2.50 9.00 14.32
CA GLU A 128 -2.08 9.78 13.18
C GLU A 128 -3.23 9.91 12.16
N SER A 129 -3.38 11.12 11.60
CA SER A 129 -4.45 11.45 10.64
C SER A 129 -4.39 10.56 9.39
N GLU A 130 -3.18 10.26 8.93
CA GLU A 130 -2.90 9.37 7.82
C GLU A 130 -3.51 7.99 8.09
N VAL A 131 -3.16 7.39 9.24
CA VAL A 131 -3.64 6.06 9.63
C VAL A 131 -5.14 6.06 9.88
N ALA A 132 -5.68 7.08 10.55
CA ALA A 132 -7.11 7.20 10.80
C ALA A 132 -7.91 7.23 9.49
N SER A 133 -7.43 7.99 8.49
CA SER A 133 -8.08 8.07 7.17
C SER A 133 -7.99 6.74 6.41
N LEU A 134 -6.86 6.04 6.49
CA LEU A 134 -6.69 4.74 5.81
C LEU A 134 -7.55 3.65 6.47
N VAL A 135 -7.62 3.63 7.80
CA VAL A 135 -8.50 2.72 8.55
C VAL A 135 -9.97 2.94 8.15
N GLN A 136 -10.41 4.20 8.02
CA GLN A 136 -11.76 4.50 7.57
C GLN A 136 -11.98 4.06 6.12
N LEU A 137 -11.05 4.35 5.23
CA LEU A 137 -11.11 3.89 3.83
C LEU A 137 -11.24 2.38 3.73
N ILE A 138 -10.41 1.61 4.46
CA ILE A 138 -10.47 0.14 4.46
C ILE A 138 -11.85 -0.35 4.91
N LYS A 139 -12.43 0.26 5.93
CA LYS A 139 -13.78 -0.08 6.41
C LYS A 139 -14.86 0.22 5.36
N ASP A 140 -14.74 1.34 4.65
CA ASP A 140 -15.75 1.78 3.69
C ASP A 140 -15.73 0.95 2.41
N ILE A 141 -14.53 0.59 1.90
CA ILE A 141 -14.42 -0.10 0.61
C ILE A 141 -14.23 -1.62 0.72
N GLN A 142 -13.90 -2.15 1.92
CA GLN A 142 -13.71 -3.58 2.19
C GLN A 142 -12.89 -4.28 1.09
N PRO A 143 -11.62 -3.90 0.85
CA PRO A 143 -10.85 -4.42 -0.26
C PRO A 143 -10.66 -5.94 -0.16
N GLN A 144 -10.53 -6.62 -1.31
CA GLN A 144 -10.19 -8.05 -1.32
C GLN A 144 -8.72 -8.30 -1.01
N LEU A 145 -7.88 -7.29 -1.25
CA LEU A 145 -6.44 -7.33 -1.09
C LEU A 145 -5.91 -5.93 -0.81
N ILE A 146 -4.95 -5.83 0.10
CA ILE A 146 -4.14 -4.62 0.28
C ILE A 146 -2.72 -4.97 -0.20
N VAL A 147 -2.14 -4.10 -1.04
CA VAL A 147 -0.73 -4.15 -1.43
C VAL A 147 -0.08 -2.88 -0.95
N HIS A 148 0.95 -2.97 -0.11
CA HIS A 148 1.73 -1.82 0.30
C HIS A 148 3.21 -2.00 -0.04
N CYS A 149 3.82 -0.91 -0.51
CA CYS A 149 5.15 -0.92 -1.07
C CYS A 149 6.13 -0.23 -0.13
N HIS A 150 7.19 -0.93 0.17
CA HIS A 150 8.32 -0.53 0.99
C HIS A 150 9.63 -0.74 0.23
N SER A 151 10.75 -0.46 0.86
CA SER A 151 12.06 -0.90 0.38
C SER A 151 12.94 -1.37 1.53
N TRP A 152 13.55 -2.53 1.31
CA TRP A 152 14.50 -3.17 2.21
C TRP A 152 15.26 -4.27 1.46
N LYS A 153 15.42 -5.43 2.09
CA LYS A 153 15.88 -6.64 1.40
C LYS A 153 14.78 -7.13 0.46
N PRO A 154 15.07 -7.36 -0.83
CA PRO A 154 14.05 -7.65 -1.82
C PRO A 154 13.27 -8.94 -1.50
N CYS A 155 11.99 -8.80 -1.20
CA CYS A 155 11.07 -9.93 -0.98
C CYS A 155 9.61 -9.50 -1.16
N ILE A 156 8.73 -10.49 -1.28
CA ILE A 156 7.28 -10.35 -1.28
C ILE A 156 6.75 -11.07 -0.05
N VAL A 157 6.13 -10.35 0.86
CA VAL A 157 5.59 -10.91 2.10
C VAL A 157 4.07 -10.88 2.07
N LEU A 158 3.42 -12.02 2.29
CA LEU A 158 1.96 -12.11 2.42
C LEU A 158 1.57 -12.38 3.87
N THR A 159 0.84 -11.46 4.46
CA THR A 159 0.16 -11.66 5.73
C THR A 159 -1.28 -12.07 5.45
N GLY A 160 -1.59 -13.34 5.67
CA GLY A 160 -2.90 -13.91 5.39
C GLY A 160 -2.86 -15.39 4.99
N ASP A 161 -4.04 -16.02 4.92
CA ASP A 161 -4.22 -17.41 4.50
C ASP A 161 -4.72 -17.56 3.05
N ARG A 162 -4.93 -16.43 2.36
CA ARG A 162 -5.33 -16.35 0.94
C ARG A 162 -4.60 -15.22 0.26
N GLY A 163 -4.60 -15.21 -1.08
CA GLY A 163 -3.86 -14.22 -1.87
C GLY A 163 -2.47 -14.70 -2.28
N ASP A 164 -2.16 -15.98 -2.06
CA ASP A 164 -0.90 -16.60 -2.50
C ASP A 164 -0.65 -16.38 -3.98
N ASN A 165 -1.69 -16.56 -4.82
CA ASN A 165 -1.61 -16.31 -6.26
C ASN A 165 -1.12 -14.88 -6.57
N CYS A 166 -1.64 -13.86 -5.87
CA CYS A 166 -1.24 -12.48 -6.07
C CYS A 166 0.22 -12.23 -5.65
N ALA A 167 0.65 -12.81 -4.52
CA ALA A 167 2.03 -12.73 -4.07
C ALA A 167 2.98 -13.46 -5.04
N GLU A 168 2.59 -14.64 -5.55
CA GLU A 168 3.35 -15.40 -6.54
C GLU A 168 3.49 -14.66 -7.86
N TYR A 169 2.46 -13.93 -8.34
CA TYR A 169 2.57 -13.10 -9.55
C TYR A 169 3.66 -12.04 -9.41
N LEU A 170 3.70 -11.36 -8.25
CA LEU A 170 4.71 -10.35 -7.97
C LEU A 170 6.10 -10.98 -7.81
N ALA A 171 6.22 -12.08 -7.06
CA ALA A 171 7.46 -12.79 -6.84
C ALA A 171 8.05 -13.34 -8.16
N LYS A 172 7.23 -13.98 -8.98
CA LYS A 172 7.65 -14.51 -10.29
C LYS A 172 8.06 -13.42 -11.28
N SER A 173 7.37 -12.27 -11.24
CA SER A 173 7.68 -11.14 -12.11
C SER A 173 9.01 -10.49 -11.73
N SER A 174 9.22 -10.25 -10.43
CA SER A 174 10.39 -9.55 -9.90
C SER A 174 11.61 -10.43 -9.72
N GLY A 175 11.43 -11.76 -9.60
CA GLY A 175 12.45 -12.69 -9.17
C GLY A 175 12.72 -12.63 -7.65
N TYR A 176 11.88 -11.94 -6.89
CA TYR A 176 12.00 -11.81 -5.44
C TYR A 176 11.44 -13.04 -4.72
N GLU A 177 11.99 -13.35 -3.55
CA GLU A 177 11.50 -14.46 -2.73
C GLU A 177 10.10 -14.15 -2.17
N PHE A 178 9.20 -15.14 -2.26
CA PHE A 178 7.90 -15.07 -1.60
C PHE A 178 7.99 -15.66 -0.19
N GLN A 179 7.50 -14.92 0.80
CA GLN A 179 7.56 -15.25 2.21
C GLN A 179 6.19 -15.05 2.88
N LYS A 180 5.89 -15.84 3.92
CA LYS A 180 4.71 -15.67 4.77
C LYS A 180 4.97 -14.84 6.03
N ASP A 181 6.22 -14.51 6.29
CA ASP A 181 6.67 -13.77 7.47
C ASP A 181 7.89 -12.90 7.09
N ILE A 182 7.92 -11.68 7.57
CA ILE A 182 9.05 -10.75 7.40
C ILE A 182 10.24 -11.13 8.30
N GLY A 183 10.08 -12.08 9.22
CA GLY A 183 11.13 -12.60 10.10
C GLY A 183 11.28 -11.86 11.44
N TYR A 184 10.40 -10.90 11.74
CA TYR A 184 10.38 -10.19 13.04
C TYR A 184 8.98 -9.64 13.36
N PRO A 185 8.64 -9.46 14.67
CA PRO A 185 7.35 -8.91 15.07
C PRO A 185 7.12 -7.48 14.58
N THR A 186 5.92 -7.22 14.07
CA THR A 186 5.52 -5.91 13.56
C THR A 186 4.22 -5.40 14.22
N PRO A 187 4.20 -5.22 15.56
CA PRO A 187 2.97 -4.83 16.27
C PRO A 187 2.42 -3.52 15.73
N GLY A 188 1.09 -3.45 15.56
CA GLY A 188 0.41 -2.28 15.02
C GLY A 188 0.70 -1.97 13.55
N SER A 189 1.18 -2.95 12.77
CA SER A 189 1.41 -2.78 11.32
C SER A 189 0.12 -2.90 10.51
N LEU A 190 0.15 -2.38 9.28
CA LEU A 190 -0.94 -2.55 8.31
C LEU A 190 -1.16 -4.03 7.97
N GLY A 191 -0.09 -4.83 7.87
CA GLY A 191 -0.19 -6.27 7.63
C GLY A 191 -1.00 -6.98 8.70
N GLU A 192 -0.65 -6.75 9.96
CA GLU A 192 -1.36 -7.33 11.11
C GLU A 192 -2.82 -6.83 11.19
N TYR A 193 -3.05 -5.53 11.05
CA TYR A 193 -4.38 -4.93 11.08
C TYR A 193 -5.26 -5.45 9.94
N GLY A 194 -4.76 -5.44 8.72
CA GLY A 194 -5.49 -5.91 7.55
C GLY A 194 -5.93 -7.36 7.69
N TRP A 195 -5.02 -8.23 8.11
CA TRP A 195 -5.33 -9.64 8.25
C TRP A 195 -6.10 -9.97 9.54
N LYS A 196 -5.55 -9.65 10.70
CA LYS A 196 -6.12 -10.10 11.97
C LYS A 196 -7.40 -9.37 12.37
N THR A 197 -7.49 -8.07 12.08
CA THR A 197 -8.68 -7.27 12.42
C THR A 197 -9.72 -7.25 11.30
N CYS A 198 -9.30 -7.14 10.03
CA CYS A 198 -10.22 -6.96 8.91
C CYS A 198 -10.44 -8.23 8.09
N SER A 199 -9.68 -9.32 8.31
CA SER A 199 -9.69 -10.55 7.49
C SER A 199 -9.40 -10.26 6.01
N ILE A 200 -8.57 -9.27 5.74
CA ILE A 200 -8.13 -8.86 4.41
C ILE A 200 -6.66 -9.26 4.26
N PRO A 201 -6.28 -10.07 3.26
CA PRO A 201 -4.89 -10.40 3.01
C PRO A 201 -4.09 -9.14 2.63
N VAL A 202 -2.86 -9.06 3.12
CA VAL A 202 -1.97 -7.93 2.89
C VAL A 202 -0.65 -8.40 2.31
N ILE A 203 -0.30 -7.88 1.13
CA ILE A 203 1.01 -8.08 0.53
C ILE A 203 1.89 -6.87 0.82
N CYS A 204 3.03 -7.11 1.44
CA CYS A 204 4.13 -6.16 1.55
C CYS A 204 5.13 -6.45 0.43
N VAL A 205 5.36 -5.47 -0.43
CA VAL A 205 6.40 -5.53 -1.46
C VAL A 205 7.61 -4.78 -0.91
N GLU A 206 8.68 -5.51 -0.61
CA GLU A 206 9.97 -4.93 -0.23
C GLU A 206 10.83 -4.80 -1.48
N VAL A 207 10.85 -3.62 -2.06
CA VAL A 207 11.70 -3.29 -3.21
C VAL A 207 13.16 -3.23 -2.75
N GLU A 208 14.10 -3.63 -3.60
CA GLU A 208 15.53 -3.49 -3.32
C GLU A 208 15.88 -2.01 -3.03
N GLU A 209 16.47 -1.74 -1.86
CA GLU A 209 16.93 -0.40 -1.49
C GLU A 209 17.92 0.17 -2.52
N LYS A 210 17.75 1.45 -2.87
CA LYS A 210 18.60 2.18 -3.80
C LYS A 210 18.63 1.63 -5.23
N ILE A 211 17.64 0.82 -5.59
CA ILE A 211 17.47 0.40 -6.97
C ILE A 211 17.25 1.63 -7.87
N GLU A 212 17.75 1.59 -9.09
CA GLU A 212 17.45 2.63 -10.06
C GLU A 212 15.94 2.61 -10.41
N ARG A 213 15.27 3.76 -10.28
CA ARG A 213 13.84 3.91 -10.56
C ARG A 213 13.41 3.30 -11.90
N THR A 214 14.26 3.40 -12.92
CA THR A 214 14.00 2.88 -14.28
C THR A 214 13.89 1.37 -14.36
N LYS A 215 14.41 0.63 -13.35
CA LYS A 215 14.33 -0.85 -13.31
C LYS A 215 13.00 -1.35 -12.74
N ILE A 216 12.31 -0.56 -11.91
CA ILE A 216 11.09 -0.96 -11.21
C ILE A 216 9.99 -1.45 -12.17
N PRO A 217 9.68 -0.74 -13.28
CA PRO A 217 8.66 -1.22 -14.22
C PRO A 217 8.99 -2.61 -14.80
N GLY A 218 10.26 -2.86 -15.10
CA GLY A 218 10.71 -4.14 -15.66
C GLY A 218 10.53 -5.31 -14.69
N LEU A 219 10.67 -5.05 -13.38
CA LEU A 219 10.53 -6.06 -12.35
C LEU A 219 9.06 -6.39 -12.05
N PHE A 220 8.21 -5.40 -11.92
CA PHE A 220 6.88 -5.59 -11.32
C PHE A 220 5.72 -5.55 -12.30
N ARG A 221 5.88 -4.97 -13.50
CA ARG A 221 4.78 -4.71 -14.45
C ARG A 221 3.91 -5.92 -14.72
N ARG A 222 4.53 -7.05 -15.06
CA ARG A 222 3.80 -8.29 -15.38
C ARG A 222 3.04 -8.82 -14.17
N GLY A 223 3.67 -8.86 -13.00
CA GLY A 223 3.01 -9.31 -11.76
C GLY A 223 1.84 -8.43 -11.36
N ILE A 224 1.99 -7.10 -11.49
CA ILE A 224 0.92 -6.12 -11.25
C ILE A 224 -0.24 -6.34 -12.24
N GLU A 225 0.05 -6.58 -13.52
CA GLU A 225 -0.98 -6.85 -14.52
C GLU A 225 -1.79 -8.10 -14.15
N GLU A 226 -1.12 -9.21 -13.83
CA GLU A 226 -1.79 -10.44 -13.41
C GLU A 226 -2.59 -10.26 -12.11
N LEU A 227 -2.07 -9.51 -11.15
CA LEU A 227 -2.76 -9.19 -9.89
C LEU A 227 -4.08 -8.43 -10.13
N PHE A 228 -4.07 -7.38 -10.94
CA PHE A 228 -5.27 -6.59 -11.24
C PHE A 228 -6.26 -7.31 -12.16
N GLN A 229 -5.81 -8.29 -12.95
CA GLN A 229 -6.69 -9.10 -13.80
C GLN A 229 -7.32 -10.28 -13.05
N ASN A 230 -6.62 -10.89 -12.11
CA ASN A 230 -7.09 -12.14 -11.49
C ASN A 230 -7.65 -11.93 -10.07
N GLY A 231 -7.13 -10.94 -9.32
CA GLY A 231 -7.52 -10.74 -7.92
C GLY A 231 -7.14 -11.90 -7.02
N VAL A 232 -7.72 -11.93 -5.83
CA VAL A 232 -7.53 -13.04 -4.86
C VAL A 232 -8.40 -14.23 -5.26
N THR A 233 -7.79 -15.40 -5.34
CA THR A 233 -8.47 -16.70 -5.57
C THR A 233 -8.46 -17.54 -4.32
#